data_467593cf6906804f164c518690110a17
#
_entry.id   467593cf6906804f164c518690110a17
#
_cell.length_a   1.000
_cell.length_b   1.000
_cell.length_c   1.000
_cell.angle_alpha   90.00
_cell.angle_beta   90.00
_cell.angle_gamma   90.00
#
_symmetry.space_group_name_H-M   'P 1'
#
loop_
_entity.id
_entity.type
_entity.pdbx_description
1 polymer ?
#
loop_
_entity_poly.entity_id
_entity_poly.type
_entity_poly.pdbx_seq_one_letter_code
_entity_poly.pdbx_strand_id
1 'polypeptide(L)'
;ELLTPTGAALLAYFAQGTDTIPPMHLNASGYGAGDAVFESHPNALRALIGEPTGRLDRESITVLEPNVDDVSPELLGSLHESLQSVGARDVSIIPTTMKKCRPGHLIKVVVKPTDAARVADRLARETGTLGIREHRVAPRWRAQRAIESVSIQINETSYDLPVKIARNSRGNVLHLRADLGAG
;
A
#
# COMPACT_ATOMS: atom_id res chain seq x y z
N GLU A 1 22.49 -20.99 -6.51
CA GLU A 1 22.27 -19.53 -6.64
C GLU A 1 21.93 -19.23 -8.10
N LEU A 2 20.72 -18.67 -8.36
CA LEU A 2 20.20 -18.47 -9.72
C LEU A 2 20.36 -17.02 -10.20
N LEU A 3 20.80 -16.11 -9.34
CA LEU A 3 20.90 -14.68 -9.63
C LEU A 3 22.35 -14.24 -9.47
N THR A 4 22.94 -13.69 -10.55
CA THR A 4 24.28 -13.11 -10.50
C THR A 4 24.26 -11.76 -9.78
N PRO A 5 25.40 -11.29 -9.21
CA PRO A 5 25.49 -9.96 -8.61
C PRO A 5 25.03 -8.83 -9.55
N THR A 6 25.42 -8.89 -10.83
CA THR A 6 25.00 -7.93 -11.85
C THR A 6 23.51 -7.98 -12.09
N GLY A 7 22.91 -9.17 -12.20
CA GLY A 7 21.47 -9.36 -12.34
C GLY A 7 20.71 -8.82 -11.12
N ALA A 8 21.22 -9.05 -9.92
CA ALA A 8 20.66 -8.52 -8.69
C ALA A 8 20.67 -6.98 -8.66
N ALA A 9 21.78 -6.36 -9.08
CA ALA A 9 21.89 -4.90 -9.14
C ALA A 9 20.91 -4.28 -10.15
N LEU A 10 20.76 -4.89 -11.33
CA LEU A 10 19.81 -4.44 -12.35
C LEU A 10 18.37 -4.56 -11.85
N LEU A 11 17.99 -5.69 -11.25
CA LEU A 11 16.66 -5.88 -10.69
C LEU A 11 16.39 -4.90 -9.54
N ALA A 12 17.35 -4.67 -8.65
CA ALA A 12 17.20 -3.73 -7.54
C ALA A 12 16.98 -2.28 -8.02
N TYR A 13 17.60 -1.92 -9.14
CA TYR A 13 17.49 -0.56 -9.69
C TYR A 13 16.23 -0.34 -10.54
N PHE A 14 15.90 -1.28 -11.41
CA PHE A 14 14.82 -1.11 -12.39
C PHE A 14 13.49 -1.76 -12.01
N ALA A 15 13.48 -2.78 -11.12
CA ALA A 15 12.30 -3.55 -10.84
C ALA A 15 11.64 -3.15 -9.52
N GLN A 16 10.31 -3.16 -9.52
CA GLN A 16 9.52 -3.20 -8.29
C GLN A 16 9.15 -4.67 -8.03
N GLY A 17 9.60 -5.20 -6.88
CA GLY A 17 9.27 -6.57 -6.50
C GLY A 17 7.75 -6.80 -6.44
N THR A 18 7.31 -7.93 -6.99
CA THR A 18 5.91 -8.37 -6.91
C THR A 18 5.87 -9.87 -6.67
N ASP A 19 4.94 -10.32 -5.85
CA ASP A 19 4.77 -11.75 -5.54
C ASP A 19 3.99 -12.50 -6.62
N THR A 20 3.34 -11.78 -7.54
CA THR A 20 2.48 -12.37 -8.57
C THR A 20 2.59 -11.61 -9.89
N ILE A 21 2.47 -12.33 -11.01
CA ILE A 21 2.33 -11.72 -12.32
C ILE A 21 0.97 -11.00 -12.37
N PRO A 22 0.93 -9.69 -12.66
CA PRO A 22 -0.34 -8.98 -12.77
C PRO A 22 -1.16 -9.52 -13.95
N PRO A 23 -2.50 -9.53 -13.87
CA PRO A 23 -3.34 -9.84 -15.02
C PRO A 23 -3.04 -8.87 -16.16
N MET A 24 -2.65 -9.39 -17.32
CA MET A 24 -2.27 -8.58 -18.48
C MET A 24 -2.67 -9.26 -19.80
N HIS A 25 -2.91 -8.46 -20.81
CA HIS A 25 -2.87 -8.92 -22.19
C HIS A 25 -1.40 -9.07 -22.59
N LEU A 26 -0.97 -10.30 -22.84
CA LEU A 26 0.40 -10.60 -23.20
C LEU A 26 0.64 -10.18 -24.65
N ASN A 27 1.58 -9.27 -24.86
CA ASN A 27 1.96 -8.80 -26.20
C ASN A 27 3.17 -9.57 -26.72
N ALA A 28 4.14 -9.88 -25.86
CA ALA A 28 5.35 -10.62 -26.21
C ALA A 28 5.90 -11.39 -25.02
N SER A 29 6.65 -12.44 -25.32
CA SER A 29 7.47 -13.15 -24.34
C SER A 29 8.83 -13.49 -24.93
N GLY A 30 9.86 -13.47 -24.10
CA GLY A 30 11.22 -13.81 -24.48
C GLY A 30 11.93 -14.59 -23.38
N TYR A 31 13.00 -15.25 -23.77
CA TYR A 31 13.86 -15.99 -22.86
C TYR A 31 15.30 -15.56 -23.05
N GLY A 32 16.05 -15.45 -21.97
CA GLY A 32 17.49 -15.31 -21.95
C GLY A 32 18.08 -16.47 -21.18
N ALA A 33 19.12 -17.09 -21.68
CA ALA A 33 19.82 -18.19 -21.03
C ALA A 33 21.27 -17.80 -20.77
N GLY A 34 21.82 -18.29 -19.65
CA GLY A 34 23.26 -18.23 -19.35
C GLY A 34 23.96 -19.56 -19.64
N ASP A 35 25.27 -19.57 -19.49
CA ASP A 35 26.11 -20.74 -19.81
C ASP A 35 26.10 -21.84 -18.77
N ALA A 36 25.65 -21.54 -17.53
CA ALA A 36 25.59 -22.53 -16.47
C ALA A 36 24.49 -23.58 -16.74
N VAL A 37 24.80 -24.85 -16.52
CA VAL A 37 23.88 -25.97 -16.67
C VAL A 37 23.45 -26.47 -15.31
N PHE A 38 22.15 -26.58 -15.08
CA PHE A 38 21.55 -27.15 -13.88
C PHE A 38 20.80 -28.43 -14.23
N GLU A 39 20.95 -29.49 -13.42
CA GLU A 39 20.31 -30.77 -13.67
C GLU A 39 18.79 -30.75 -13.47
N SER A 40 18.30 -29.92 -12.55
CA SER A 40 16.89 -29.94 -12.10
C SER A 40 15.99 -28.88 -12.73
N HIS A 41 16.57 -27.87 -13.39
CA HIS A 41 15.79 -26.76 -13.98
C HIS A 41 16.59 -26.02 -15.05
N PRO A 42 15.95 -25.38 -16.02
CA PRO A 42 16.61 -24.60 -17.05
C PRO A 42 17.24 -23.32 -16.46
N ASN A 43 18.44 -22.97 -16.89
CA ASN A 43 19.08 -21.69 -16.61
C ASN A 43 18.52 -20.63 -17.58
N ALA A 44 17.30 -20.21 -17.36
CA ALA A 44 16.63 -19.27 -18.24
C ALA A 44 15.83 -18.22 -17.46
N LEU A 45 16.01 -16.97 -17.85
CA LEU A 45 15.16 -15.85 -17.45
C LEU A 45 14.03 -15.69 -18.48
N ARG A 46 12.79 -15.70 -18.03
CA ARG A 46 11.63 -15.40 -18.87
C ARG A 46 11.21 -13.95 -18.67
N ALA A 47 11.10 -13.19 -19.75
CA ALA A 47 10.52 -11.87 -19.79
C ALA A 47 9.13 -11.92 -20.44
N LEU A 48 8.17 -11.24 -19.86
CA LEU A 48 6.81 -11.08 -20.37
C LEU A 48 6.52 -9.59 -20.52
N ILE A 49 6.07 -9.19 -21.71
CA ILE A 49 5.65 -7.81 -22.01
C ILE A 49 4.16 -7.83 -22.29
N GLY A 50 3.40 -6.99 -21.60
CA GLY A 50 1.96 -6.95 -21.76
C GLY A 50 1.34 -5.68 -21.21
N GLU A 51 0.07 -5.47 -21.54
CA GLU A 51 -0.76 -4.37 -21.04
C GLU A 51 -1.61 -4.84 -19.85
N PRO A 52 -1.62 -4.12 -18.73
CA PRO A 52 -2.46 -4.47 -17.59
C PRO A 52 -3.95 -4.51 -17.99
N THR A 53 -4.64 -5.58 -17.65
CA THR A 53 -6.10 -5.71 -17.92
C THR A 53 -6.95 -5.00 -16.88
N GLY A 54 -6.39 -4.72 -15.70
CA GLY A 54 -7.07 -4.05 -14.61
C GLY A 54 -7.27 -2.55 -14.84
N ARG A 55 -8.36 -2.00 -14.32
CA ARG A 55 -8.62 -0.55 -14.30
C ARG A 55 -7.96 0.15 -13.10
N LEU A 56 -7.53 -0.59 -12.09
CA LEU A 56 -6.89 -0.10 -10.88
C LEU A 56 -5.55 -0.82 -10.67
N ASP A 57 -4.63 -0.13 -10.03
CA ASP A 57 -3.37 -0.74 -9.59
C ASP A 57 -3.65 -1.77 -8.49
N ARG A 58 -2.79 -2.76 -8.39
CA ARG A 58 -2.82 -3.77 -7.31
C ARG A 58 -1.60 -3.58 -6.44
N GLU A 59 -1.81 -3.54 -5.14
CA GLU A 59 -0.72 -3.47 -4.17
C GLU A 59 -0.94 -4.46 -3.02
N SER A 60 0.14 -5.02 -2.50
CA SER A 60 0.10 -5.80 -1.27
C SER A 60 0.09 -4.88 -0.07
N ILE A 61 -0.76 -5.17 0.90
CA ILE A 61 -0.81 -4.49 2.19
C ILE A 61 -0.82 -5.53 3.31
N THR A 62 -0.41 -5.09 4.49
CA THR A 62 -0.59 -5.80 5.75
C THR A 62 -1.57 -5.02 6.63
N VAL A 63 -2.44 -5.73 7.32
CA VAL A 63 -3.34 -5.17 8.32
C VAL A 63 -2.92 -5.69 9.68
N LEU A 64 -2.66 -4.77 10.63
CA LEU A 64 -2.34 -5.07 12.01
C LEU A 64 -3.58 -4.80 12.86
N GLU A 65 -3.96 -5.76 13.72
CA GLU A 65 -5.19 -5.70 14.50
C GLU A 65 -4.97 -6.16 15.95
N PRO A 66 -4.62 -5.27 16.91
CA PRO A 66 -4.77 -5.55 18.33
C PRO A 66 -6.18 -5.25 18.83
N ASN A 67 -6.55 -5.93 19.91
CA ASN A 67 -7.67 -5.55 20.76
C ASN A 67 -7.14 -4.93 22.05
N VAL A 68 -7.72 -3.82 22.48
CA VAL A 68 -7.32 -3.11 23.70
C VAL A 68 -8.55 -2.73 24.53
N ASP A 69 -8.48 -2.89 25.88
CA ASP A 69 -9.59 -2.59 26.82
C ASP A 69 -9.15 -1.69 27.99
N ASP A 70 -7.87 -1.27 28.01
CA ASP A 70 -7.25 -0.51 29.09
C ASP A 70 -6.47 0.73 28.62
N VAL A 71 -6.82 1.25 27.44
CA VAL A 71 -6.16 2.40 26.81
C VAL A 71 -7.00 3.66 27.02
N SER A 72 -6.35 4.77 27.44
CA SER A 72 -7.06 6.04 27.64
C SER A 72 -7.54 6.69 26.34
N PRO A 73 -8.63 7.47 26.36
CA PRO A 73 -9.12 8.19 25.19
C PRO A 73 -8.10 9.14 24.58
N GLU A 74 -7.26 9.78 25.42
CA GLU A 74 -6.21 10.70 24.99
C GLU A 74 -5.16 9.98 24.14
N LEU A 75 -4.76 8.77 24.57
CA LEU A 75 -3.82 7.94 23.83
C LEU A 75 -4.43 7.49 22.50
N LEU A 76 -5.69 7.06 22.51
CA LEU A 76 -6.39 6.72 21.27
C LEU A 76 -6.45 7.91 20.30
N GLY A 77 -6.63 9.13 20.81
CA GLY A 77 -6.64 10.36 20.01
C GLY A 77 -5.30 10.65 19.33
N SER A 78 -4.18 10.42 20.02
CA SER A 78 -2.82 10.66 19.49
C SER A 78 -2.29 9.50 18.63
N LEU A 79 -2.88 8.31 18.75
CA LEU A 79 -2.39 7.10 18.11
C LEU A 79 -2.34 7.19 16.60
N HIS A 80 -3.31 7.89 16.00
CA HIS A 80 -3.38 8.05 14.55
C HIS A 80 -2.13 8.73 14.01
N GLU A 81 -1.77 9.89 14.54
CA GLU A 81 -0.61 10.68 14.13
C GLU A 81 0.70 9.94 14.42
N SER A 82 0.80 9.34 15.61
CA SER A 82 1.98 8.57 16.02
C SER A 82 2.26 7.41 15.09
N LEU A 83 1.26 6.61 14.74
CA LEU A 83 1.43 5.47 13.84
C LEU A 83 1.70 5.90 12.40
N GLN A 84 1.09 7.00 11.92
CA GLN A 84 1.39 7.54 10.59
C GLN A 84 2.84 8.00 10.49
N SER A 85 3.40 8.61 11.53
CA SER A 85 4.81 9.05 11.56
C SER A 85 5.82 7.92 11.34
N VAL A 86 5.43 6.68 11.66
CA VAL A 86 6.27 5.48 11.49
C VAL A 86 5.83 4.59 10.32
N GLY A 87 4.93 5.05 9.44
CA GLY A 87 4.62 4.41 8.18
C GLY A 87 3.24 3.74 8.09
N ALA A 88 2.36 3.93 9.07
CA ALA A 88 0.95 3.56 8.89
C ALA A 88 0.32 4.39 7.77
N ARG A 89 -0.45 3.74 6.92
CA ARG A 89 -1.18 4.39 5.82
C ARG A 89 -2.58 4.80 6.20
N ASP A 90 -3.16 4.04 7.12
CA ASP A 90 -4.49 4.28 7.65
C ASP A 90 -4.62 3.66 9.03
N VAL A 91 -5.36 4.30 9.92
CA VAL A 91 -5.64 3.83 11.28
C VAL A 91 -7.13 4.00 11.53
N SER A 92 -7.79 2.93 11.92
CA SER A 92 -9.19 2.94 12.31
C SER A 92 -9.32 2.39 13.72
N ILE A 93 -10.07 3.08 14.56
CA ILE A 93 -10.34 2.67 15.94
C ILE A 93 -11.83 2.33 16.03
N ILE A 94 -12.12 1.06 16.29
CA ILE A 94 -13.47 0.49 16.23
C ILE A 94 -13.89 0.09 17.63
N PRO A 95 -14.93 0.70 18.21
CA PRO A 95 -15.47 0.27 19.51
C PRO A 95 -15.95 -1.18 19.45
N THR A 96 -15.65 -1.94 20.48
CA THR A 96 -16.05 -3.35 20.58
C THR A 96 -16.35 -3.76 22.03
N THR A 97 -17.06 -4.86 22.20
CA THR A 97 -17.22 -5.50 23.50
C THR A 97 -16.27 -6.69 23.58
N MET A 98 -15.43 -6.69 24.60
CA MET A 98 -14.43 -7.72 24.85
C MET A 98 -14.90 -8.72 25.92
N LYS A 99 -14.02 -9.69 26.27
CA LYS A 99 -14.31 -10.70 27.30
C LYS A 99 -14.82 -10.04 28.59
N LYS A 100 -15.71 -10.73 29.29
CA LYS A 100 -16.37 -10.23 30.54
C LYS A 100 -17.21 -8.96 30.30
N CYS A 101 -17.73 -8.77 29.06
CA CYS A 101 -18.54 -7.61 28.68
C CYS A 101 -17.84 -6.25 28.89
N ARG A 102 -16.50 -6.21 28.83
CA ARG A 102 -15.77 -4.94 28.94
C ARG A 102 -15.81 -4.17 27.63
N PRO A 103 -16.03 -2.85 27.69
CA PRO A 103 -15.81 -2.01 26.52
C PRO A 103 -14.34 -2.02 26.15
N GLY A 104 -14.05 -1.97 24.87
CA GLY A 104 -12.69 -1.92 24.35
C GLY A 104 -12.68 -1.46 22.89
N HIS A 105 -11.53 -1.53 22.27
CA HIS A 105 -11.33 -1.11 20.89
C HIS A 105 -10.58 -2.16 20.09
N LEU A 106 -11.01 -2.38 18.87
CA LEU A 106 -10.23 -3.01 17.82
C LEU A 106 -9.52 -1.90 17.05
N ILE A 107 -8.20 -1.86 17.12
CA ILE A 107 -7.40 -0.93 16.32
C ILE A 107 -7.01 -1.65 15.04
N LYS A 108 -7.36 -1.05 13.90
CA LYS A 108 -7.04 -1.60 12.59
C LYS A 108 -6.07 -0.67 11.87
N VAL A 109 -4.87 -1.15 11.59
CA VAL A 109 -3.79 -0.36 10.98
C VAL A 109 -3.40 -0.95 9.64
N VAL A 110 -3.48 -0.15 8.58
CA VAL A 110 -3.06 -0.53 7.22
C VAL A 110 -1.63 -0.07 6.99
N VAL A 111 -0.75 -0.99 6.62
CA VAL A 111 0.67 -0.72 6.40
C VAL A 111 1.17 -1.37 5.10
N LYS A 112 2.32 -0.92 4.60
CA LYS A 112 3.08 -1.72 3.63
C LYS A 112 3.67 -2.94 4.35
N PRO A 113 3.83 -4.09 3.68
CA PRO A 113 4.48 -5.25 4.28
C PRO A 113 5.86 -4.94 4.86
N THR A 114 6.62 -4.06 4.23
CA THR A 114 7.97 -3.62 4.66
C THR A 114 7.96 -2.81 5.96
N ASP A 115 6.85 -2.16 6.28
CA ASP A 115 6.71 -1.29 7.45
C ASP A 115 6.02 -1.98 8.63
N ALA A 116 5.48 -3.19 8.42
CA ALA A 116 4.64 -3.89 9.38
C ALA A 116 5.32 -4.08 10.74
N ALA A 117 6.55 -4.56 10.78
CA ALA A 117 7.28 -4.80 12.03
C ALA A 117 7.51 -3.50 12.82
N ARG A 118 7.89 -2.40 12.15
CA ARG A 118 8.15 -1.11 12.78
C ARG A 118 6.88 -0.51 13.36
N VAL A 119 5.77 -0.59 12.62
CA VAL A 119 4.47 -0.09 13.07
C VAL A 119 3.91 -0.96 14.20
N ALA A 120 4.08 -2.28 14.13
CA ALA A 120 3.66 -3.19 15.19
C ALA A 120 4.41 -2.93 16.52
N ASP A 121 5.73 -2.68 16.47
CA ASP A 121 6.51 -2.33 17.64
C ASP A 121 6.01 -1.02 18.29
N ARG A 122 5.78 0.03 17.47
CA ARG A 122 5.21 1.29 17.95
C ARG A 122 3.83 1.09 18.58
N LEU A 123 2.95 0.34 17.92
CA LEU A 123 1.60 0.05 18.39
C LEU A 123 1.61 -0.70 19.74
N ALA A 124 2.48 -1.71 19.88
CA ALA A 124 2.64 -2.44 21.14
C ALA A 124 3.14 -1.55 22.29
N ARG A 125 4.13 -0.67 22.02
CA ARG A 125 4.67 0.24 23.05
C ARG A 125 3.64 1.25 23.54
N GLU A 126 2.86 1.81 22.63
CA GLU A 126 1.88 2.84 23.01
C GLU A 126 0.63 2.26 23.66
N THR A 127 0.14 1.11 23.19
CA THR A 127 -1.11 0.54 23.70
C THR A 127 -0.92 -0.49 24.81
N GLY A 128 0.31 -0.95 25.04
CA GLY A 128 0.58 -2.04 26.00
C GLY A 128 0.01 -3.39 25.58
N THR A 129 -0.52 -3.53 24.36
CA THR A 129 -1.12 -4.78 23.89
C THR A 129 -0.11 -5.92 23.87
N LEU A 130 -0.52 -7.10 24.31
CA LEU A 130 0.31 -8.31 24.33
C LEU A 130 0.26 -9.08 23.01
N GLY A 131 -0.65 -8.71 22.10
CA GLY A 131 -0.81 -9.45 20.85
C GLY A 131 -1.40 -8.59 19.74
N ILE A 132 -0.76 -8.66 18.57
CA ILE A 132 -1.19 -7.98 17.35
C ILE A 132 -1.35 -9.05 16.28
N ARG A 133 -2.56 -9.19 15.75
CA ARG A 133 -2.80 -10.06 14.60
C ARG A 133 -2.29 -9.38 13.34
N GLU A 134 -1.53 -10.12 12.55
CA GLU A 134 -1.06 -9.68 11.25
C GLU A 134 -1.82 -10.42 10.15
N HIS A 135 -2.49 -9.68 9.26
CA HIS A 135 -3.18 -10.21 8.11
C HIS A 135 -2.56 -9.65 6.84
N ARG A 136 -1.96 -10.51 6.04
CA ARG A 136 -1.49 -10.13 4.71
C ARG A 136 -2.67 -10.09 3.76
N VAL A 137 -2.96 -8.91 3.24
CA VAL A 137 -4.03 -8.69 2.27
C VAL A 137 -3.39 -8.42 0.90
N ALA A 138 -3.54 -9.38 0.02
CA ALA A 138 -3.05 -9.28 -1.34
C ALA A 138 -4.14 -9.73 -2.32
N PRO A 139 -4.44 -8.92 -3.30
CA PRO A 139 -4.07 -7.52 -3.46
C PRO A 139 -5.17 -6.55 -2.99
N ARG A 140 -4.78 -5.34 -2.60
CA ARG A 140 -5.67 -4.19 -2.52
C ARG A 140 -5.72 -3.47 -3.88
N TRP A 141 -6.91 -3.10 -4.33
CA TRP A 141 -7.08 -2.28 -5.52
C TRP A 141 -6.92 -0.80 -5.18
N ARG A 142 -6.13 -0.08 -5.96
CA ARG A 142 -5.83 1.33 -5.73
C ARG A 142 -5.93 2.15 -7.01
N ALA A 143 -6.64 3.27 -6.96
CA ALA A 143 -6.56 4.30 -7.98
C ALA A 143 -5.26 5.13 -7.79
N GLN A 144 -4.67 5.57 -8.88
CA GLN A 144 -3.61 6.57 -8.85
C GLN A 144 -4.20 7.91 -8.44
N ARG A 145 -3.53 8.63 -7.54
CA ARG A 145 -4.00 9.91 -7.03
C ARG A 145 -2.97 10.99 -7.29
N ALA A 146 -3.42 12.09 -7.87
CA ALA A 146 -2.64 13.31 -8.06
C ALA A 146 -3.43 14.51 -7.51
N ILE A 147 -2.72 15.60 -7.19
CA ILE A 147 -3.30 16.92 -6.96
C ILE A 147 -2.80 17.78 -8.11
N GLU A 148 -3.71 18.33 -8.89
CA GLU A 148 -3.43 19.20 -10.02
C GLU A 148 -4.12 20.55 -9.80
N SER A 149 -3.48 21.66 -10.22
CA SER A 149 -4.11 22.98 -10.18
C SER A 149 -4.94 23.16 -11.44
N VAL A 150 -6.20 23.53 -11.27
CA VAL A 150 -7.13 23.83 -12.37
C VAL A 150 -7.55 25.29 -12.26
N SER A 151 -7.28 26.06 -13.32
CA SER A 151 -7.71 27.46 -13.40
C SER A 151 -9.17 27.53 -13.84
N ILE A 152 -9.99 28.19 -13.06
CA ILE A 152 -11.39 28.49 -13.39
C ILE A 152 -11.57 30.01 -13.50
N GLN A 153 -12.41 30.44 -14.44
CA GLN A 153 -12.79 31.84 -14.56
C GLN A 153 -14.17 32.08 -13.95
N ILE A 154 -14.24 33.06 -13.05
CA ILE A 154 -15.49 33.52 -12.44
C ILE A 154 -15.52 35.04 -12.58
N ASN A 155 -16.50 35.60 -13.29
CA ASN A 155 -16.65 37.07 -13.49
C ASN A 155 -15.34 37.75 -13.91
N GLU A 156 -14.72 37.27 -14.98
CA GLU A 156 -13.45 37.78 -15.55
C GLU A 156 -12.19 37.60 -14.67
N THR A 157 -12.34 37.02 -13.47
CA THR A 157 -11.22 36.74 -12.58
C THR A 157 -10.86 35.26 -12.65
N SER A 158 -9.57 34.97 -12.83
CA SER A 158 -9.06 33.58 -12.84
C SER A 158 -8.68 33.15 -11.42
N TYR A 159 -9.13 31.97 -11.03
CA TYR A 159 -8.79 31.34 -9.76
C TYR A 159 -8.16 29.97 -10.01
N ASP A 160 -7.04 29.73 -9.36
CA ASP A 160 -6.39 28.42 -9.39
C ASP A 160 -6.87 27.57 -8.21
N LEU A 161 -7.51 26.46 -8.51
CA LEU A 161 -8.04 25.53 -7.50
C LEU A 161 -7.25 24.23 -7.52
N PRO A 162 -6.76 23.76 -6.36
CA PRO A 162 -6.21 22.43 -6.24
C PRO A 162 -7.32 21.41 -6.35
N VAL A 163 -7.16 20.45 -7.27
CA VAL A 163 -8.12 19.38 -7.53
C VAL A 163 -7.46 18.03 -7.29
N LYS A 164 -8.06 17.22 -6.42
CA LYS A 164 -7.69 15.82 -6.24
C LYS A 164 -8.26 15.00 -7.39
N ILE A 165 -7.38 14.36 -8.15
CA ILE A 165 -7.75 13.54 -9.30
C ILE A 165 -7.42 12.09 -9.00
N ALA A 166 -8.40 11.21 -9.12
CA ALA A 166 -8.20 9.77 -9.11
C ALA A 166 -8.20 9.25 -10.56
N ARG A 167 -7.15 8.52 -10.93
CA ARG A 167 -7.01 7.93 -12.26
C ARG A 167 -6.89 6.41 -12.18
N ASN A 168 -7.32 5.73 -13.20
CA ASN A 168 -7.05 4.30 -13.35
C ASN A 168 -5.63 4.06 -13.88
N SER A 169 -5.20 2.79 -13.95
CA SER A 169 -3.89 2.39 -14.49
C SER A 169 -3.64 2.79 -15.95
N ARG A 170 -4.69 3.17 -16.70
CA ARG A 170 -4.62 3.67 -18.08
C ARG A 170 -4.60 5.19 -18.17
N GLY A 171 -4.54 5.90 -17.03
CA GLY A 171 -4.57 7.36 -16.97
C GLY A 171 -5.96 8.00 -17.08
N ASN A 172 -7.03 7.23 -17.28
CA ASN A 172 -8.38 7.77 -17.36
C ASN A 172 -8.85 8.26 -15.99
N VAL A 173 -9.47 9.43 -15.97
CA VAL A 173 -10.03 10.01 -14.76
C VAL A 173 -11.22 9.19 -14.29
N LEU A 174 -11.17 8.79 -13.02
CA LEU A 174 -12.26 8.08 -12.32
C LEU A 174 -13.08 9.04 -11.49
N HIS A 175 -12.42 10.00 -10.84
CA HIS A 175 -13.05 10.93 -9.93
C HIS A 175 -12.25 12.23 -9.82
N LEU A 176 -12.96 13.35 -9.68
CA LEU A 176 -12.42 14.68 -9.44
C LEU A 176 -13.05 15.26 -8.19
N ARG A 177 -12.26 15.90 -7.35
CA ARG A 177 -12.75 16.62 -6.17
C ARG A 177 -11.89 17.84 -5.91
N ALA A 178 -12.50 19.01 -5.75
CA ALA A 178 -11.80 20.19 -5.28
C ALA A 178 -11.15 19.91 -3.91
N ASP A 179 -9.90 20.29 -3.74
CA ASP A 179 -9.18 20.20 -2.47
C ASP A 179 -9.23 21.53 -1.76
N LEU A 180 -10.34 21.80 -1.06
CA LEU A 180 -10.56 23.08 -0.38
C LEU A 180 -9.73 23.25 0.92
N GLY A 181 -8.76 22.35 1.17
CA GLY A 181 -8.04 22.29 2.43
C GLY A 181 -8.95 21.75 3.56
N ALA A 182 -8.38 21.03 4.50
CA ALA A 182 -9.05 20.85 5.79
C ALA A 182 -8.85 22.17 6.54
N GLY A 183 -9.95 22.91 6.78
CA GLY A 183 -9.96 24.03 7.71
C GLY A 183 -9.65 23.55 9.12
#